data_8809150cd5d864e4b07d1308b75f3564
#
_entry.id   8809150cd5d864e4b07d1308b75f3564
#
_cell.length_a   1.000
_cell.length_b   1.000
_cell.length_c   1.000
_cell.angle_alpha   90.00
_cell.angle_beta   90.00
_cell.angle_gamma   90.00
#
_symmetry.space_group_name_H-M   'P 1'
#
loop_
_entity.id
_entity.type
_entity.pdbx_description
1 polymer ?
#
loop_
_entity_poly.entity_id
_entity_poly.type
_entity_poly.pdbx_seq_one_letter_code
_entity_poly.pdbx_strand_id
1 'polypeptide(L)'
;MHMSDLKILIFPDPKLRKVAKKIDKFDKSLEMLSKNMLKTMYEAEGIGLAATQVDIHIRLVGMDLSEERNEPRVFVNPEYTILDTSPFIYEEGCLSIPGFNEEISRPSKILLKWQDLQGNFHE
;
A
#
# COMPACT_ATOMS: atom_id res chain seq x y z
N MET A 1 -12.17 -15.30 11.79
CA MET A 1 -10.89 -14.59 11.93
C MET A 1 -11.13 -13.11 12.11
N HIS A 2 -10.61 -12.55 13.17
CA HIS A 2 -10.69 -11.13 13.44
C HIS A 2 -9.63 -10.39 12.64
N MET A 3 -10.06 -9.58 11.68
CA MET A 3 -9.13 -8.79 10.86
C MET A 3 -8.88 -7.38 11.38
N SER A 4 -9.49 -7.02 12.54
CA SER A 4 -9.35 -5.68 13.12
C SER A 4 -7.99 -5.41 13.76
N ASP A 5 -7.18 -6.47 14.02
CA ASP A 5 -5.90 -6.35 14.72
C ASP A 5 -4.74 -6.76 13.82
N LEU A 6 -4.59 -6.06 12.69
CA LEU A 6 -3.46 -6.28 11.80
C LEU A 6 -2.17 -5.76 12.43
N LYS A 7 -1.11 -6.57 12.33
CA LYS A 7 0.20 -6.22 12.87
C LYS A 7 1.16 -5.93 11.72
N ILE A 8 1.80 -4.77 11.78
CA ILE A 8 2.80 -4.39 10.78
C ILE A 8 4.08 -5.21 11.00
N LEU A 9 4.54 -5.89 9.95
CA LEU A 9 5.79 -6.64 9.97
C LEU A 9 6.97 -5.65 10.04
N ILE A 10 7.97 -6.00 10.82
CA ILE A 10 9.15 -5.16 11.04
C ILE A 10 10.35 -5.79 10.32
N PHE A 11 11.09 -4.96 9.57
CA PHE A 11 12.34 -5.38 8.95
C PHE A 11 13.32 -5.92 10.02
N PRO A 12 14.00 -7.04 9.81
CA PRO A 12 14.18 -7.78 8.56
C PRO A 12 13.30 -9.04 8.43
N ASP A 13 12.03 -9.01 8.84
CA ASP A 13 11.15 -10.17 8.73
C ASP A 13 11.12 -10.67 7.28
N PRO A 14 11.47 -11.94 7.01
CA PRO A 14 11.51 -12.48 5.66
C PRO A 14 10.16 -12.50 4.96
N LYS A 15 9.06 -12.41 5.68
CA LYS A 15 7.71 -12.33 5.10
C LYS A 15 7.51 -11.06 4.28
N LEU A 16 8.28 -10.00 4.53
CA LEU A 16 8.24 -8.77 3.73
C LEU A 16 8.70 -8.99 2.28
N ARG A 17 9.39 -10.09 1.98
CA ARG A 17 9.91 -10.40 0.66
C ARG A 17 9.03 -11.35 -0.15
N LYS A 18 7.90 -11.79 0.40
CA LYS A 18 6.99 -12.67 -0.33
C LYS A 18 6.33 -11.93 -1.48
N VAL A 19 6.19 -12.62 -2.62
CA VAL A 19 5.52 -12.07 -3.80
C VAL A 19 4.02 -12.03 -3.57
N ALA A 20 3.43 -10.86 -3.79
CA ALA A 20 1.99 -10.66 -3.67
C ALA A 20 1.24 -11.27 -4.86
N LYS A 21 0.11 -11.91 -4.58
CA LYS A 21 -0.74 -12.52 -5.61
C LYS A 21 -1.76 -11.51 -6.14
N LYS A 22 -2.06 -11.61 -7.43
CA LYS A 22 -3.13 -10.82 -8.05
C LYS A 22 -4.47 -11.18 -7.43
N ILE A 23 -5.30 -10.17 -7.18
CA ILE A 23 -6.66 -10.35 -6.66
C ILE A 23 -7.61 -10.56 -7.83
N ASP A 24 -8.44 -11.61 -7.73
CA ASP A 24 -9.45 -11.95 -8.73
C ASP A 24 -10.88 -11.99 -8.16
N LYS A 25 -11.04 -11.85 -6.85
CA LYS A 25 -12.34 -11.81 -6.19
C LYS A 25 -12.54 -10.47 -5.50
N PHE A 26 -13.58 -9.75 -5.93
CA PHE A 26 -13.94 -8.42 -5.43
C PHE A 26 -15.21 -8.56 -4.59
N ASP A 27 -15.04 -9.04 -3.36
CA ASP A 27 -16.13 -9.35 -2.45
C ASP A 27 -16.05 -8.53 -1.16
N LYS A 28 -16.96 -8.82 -0.24
CA LYS A 28 -17.04 -8.12 1.03
C LYS A 28 -15.80 -8.35 1.91
N SER A 29 -15.16 -9.51 1.79
CA SER A 29 -13.92 -9.80 2.51
C SER A 29 -12.80 -8.86 2.11
N LEU A 30 -12.68 -8.54 0.82
CA LEU A 30 -11.70 -7.58 0.31
C LEU A 30 -11.99 -6.19 0.84
N GLU A 31 -13.26 -5.78 0.84
CA GLU A 31 -13.69 -4.49 1.36
C GLU A 31 -13.38 -4.35 2.85
N MET A 32 -13.65 -5.38 3.64
CA MET A 32 -13.34 -5.38 5.07
C MET A 32 -11.85 -5.34 5.34
N LEU A 33 -11.07 -6.11 4.57
CA LEU A 33 -9.61 -6.09 4.70
C LEU A 33 -9.05 -4.70 4.40
N SER A 34 -9.52 -4.05 3.34
CA SER A 34 -9.06 -2.70 2.98
C SER A 34 -9.35 -1.69 4.09
N LYS A 35 -10.51 -1.76 4.73
CA LYS A 35 -10.85 -0.89 5.87
C LYS A 35 -9.93 -1.13 7.06
N ASN A 36 -9.63 -2.39 7.37
CA ASN A 36 -8.75 -2.73 8.47
C ASN A 36 -7.30 -2.31 8.20
N MET A 37 -6.85 -2.41 6.95
CA MET A 37 -5.54 -1.92 6.55
C MET A 37 -5.44 -0.41 6.70
N LEU A 38 -6.45 0.34 6.25
CA LEU A 38 -6.48 1.79 6.41
C LEU A 38 -6.48 2.19 7.88
N LYS A 39 -7.25 1.50 8.71
CA LYS A 39 -7.26 1.73 10.16
C LYS A 39 -5.86 1.53 10.76
N THR A 40 -5.21 0.42 10.42
CA THR A 40 -3.85 0.11 10.88
C THR A 40 -2.86 1.19 10.43
N MET A 41 -2.98 1.63 9.18
CA MET A 41 -2.15 2.69 8.63
C MET A 41 -2.30 3.99 9.43
N TYR A 42 -3.53 4.42 9.69
CA TYR A 42 -3.79 5.64 10.46
C TYR A 42 -3.29 5.53 11.90
N GLU A 43 -3.50 4.40 12.55
CA GLU A 43 -3.02 4.17 13.92
C GLU A 43 -1.49 4.23 14.00
N ALA A 44 -0.79 3.81 12.95
CA ALA A 44 0.66 3.88 12.84
C ALA A 44 1.16 5.23 12.30
N GLU A 45 0.26 6.19 12.05
CA GLU A 45 0.56 7.50 11.49
C GLU A 45 1.26 7.44 10.13
N GLY A 46 0.97 6.39 9.36
CA GLY A 46 1.49 6.20 8.01
C GLY A 46 0.60 6.83 6.95
N ILE A 47 1.15 7.04 5.75
CA ILE A 47 0.45 7.56 4.59
C ILE A 47 0.16 6.49 3.55
N GLY A 48 0.75 5.33 3.69
CA GLY A 48 0.54 4.19 2.81
C GLY A 48 0.84 2.87 3.51
N LEU A 49 0.14 1.81 3.11
CA LEU A 49 0.35 0.48 3.63
C LEU A 49 -0.01 -0.56 2.56
N ALA A 50 0.94 -1.44 2.24
CA ALA A 50 0.71 -2.59 1.38
C ALA A 50 0.29 -3.80 2.21
N ALA A 51 -0.55 -4.67 1.66
CA ALA A 51 -1.03 -5.85 2.36
C ALA A 51 0.11 -6.78 2.83
N THR A 52 1.19 -6.88 2.06
CA THR A 52 2.37 -7.65 2.46
C THR A 52 2.94 -7.20 3.80
N GLN A 53 2.86 -5.91 4.13
CA GLN A 53 3.38 -5.37 5.39
C GLN A 53 2.59 -5.84 6.62
N VAL A 54 1.41 -6.40 6.42
CA VAL A 54 0.60 -7.02 7.47
C VAL A 54 0.45 -8.53 7.28
N ASP A 55 1.41 -9.13 6.57
CA ASP A 55 1.49 -10.59 6.31
C ASP A 55 0.34 -11.13 5.48
N ILE A 56 -0.26 -10.31 4.63
CA ILE A 56 -1.28 -10.72 3.68
C ILE A 56 -0.73 -10.46 2.27
N HIS A 57 -0.34 -11.53 1.57
CA HIS A 57 0.44 -11.43 0.34
C HIS A 57 -0.44 -11.38 -0.90
N ILE A 58 -1.19 -10.30 -1.03
CA ILE A 58 -2.02 -9.98 -2.17
C ILE A 58 -1.73 -8.55 -2.65
N ARG A 59 -2.02 -8.26 -3.91
CA ARG A 59 -1.76 -6.94 -4.51
C ARG A 59 -2.82 -5.93 -4.09
N LEU A 60 -2.70 -5.43 -2.88
CA LEU A 60 -3.61 -4.45 -2.29
C LEU A 60 -2.80 -3.40 -1.54
N VAL A 61 -3.09 -2.15 -1.82
CA VAL A 61 -2.41 -1.00 -1.17
C VAL A 61 -3.46 0.02 -0.74
N GLY A 62 -3.34 0.47 0.50
CA GLY A 62 -4.10 1.61 1.00
C GLY A 62 -3.19 2.82 1.13
N MET A 63 -3.71 4.02 0.87
CA MET A 63 -2.96 5.25 1.13
C MET A 63 -3.90 6.43 1.38
N ASP A 64 -3.37 7.43 2.05
CA ASP A 64 -4.01 8.73 2.23
C ASP A 64 -2.93 9.80 2.28
N LEU A 65 -2.87 10.62 1.24
CA LEU A 65 -1.90 11.71 1.12
C LEU A 65 -2.48 13.07 1.54
N SER A 66 -3.74 13.10 1.97
CA SER A 66 -4.38 14.34 2.38
C SER A 66 -3.81 14.86 3.71
N GLU A 67 -3.79 16.18 3.88
CA GLU A 67 -3.35 16.81 5.12
C GLU A 67 -4.28 16.47 6.29
N GLU A 68 -5.57 16.41 6.03
CA GLU A 68 -6.60 16.16 7.06
C GLU A 68 -6.85 14.68 7.35
N ARG A 69 -6.18 13.77 6.61
CA ARG A 69 -6.29 12.32 6.79
C ARG A 69 -7.73 11.81 6.66
N ASN A 70 -8.45 12.34 5.69
CA ASN A 70 -9.86 12.04 5.44
C ASN A 70 -10.16 11.66 3.99
N GLU A 71 -9.14 11.38 3.18
CA GLU A 71 -9.27 10.99 1.78
C GLU A 71 -8.54 9.67 1.49
N PRO A 72 -8.98 8.56 2.13
CA PRO A 72 -8.32 7.27 1.91
C PRO A 72 -8.56 6.76 0.49
N ARG A 73 -7.54 6.15 -0.08
CA ARG A 73 -7.58 5.49 -1.39
C ARG A 73 -7.15 4.05 -1.28
N VAL A 74 -7.77 3.19 -2.07
CA VAL A 74 -7.44 1.77 -2.14
C VAL A 74 -7.14 1.41 -3.57
N PHE A 75 -6.01 0.75 -3.78
CA PHE A 75 -5.53 0.31 -5.09
C PHE A 75 -5.46 -1.21 -5.10
N VAL A 76 -6.27 -1.84 -5.93
CA VAL A 76 -6.29 -3.30 -6.12
C VAL A 76 -5.52 -3.61 -7.41
N ASN A 77 -4.61 -4.58 -7.35
CA ASN A 77 -3.78 -4.99 -8.48
C ASN A 77 -3.07 -3.80 -9.16
N PRO A 78 -2.41 -2.91 -8.41
CA PRO A 78 -1.75 -1.77 -9.01
C PRO A 78 -0.58 -2.19 -9.89
N GLU A 79 -0.47 -1.55 -11.05
CA GLU A 79 0.65 -1.70 -11.97
C GLU A 79 1.08 -0.32 -12.44
N TYR A 80 2.36 -0.13 -12.71
CA TYR A 80 2.85 1.15 -13.18
C TYR A 80 3.74 1.01 -14.40
N THR A 81 3.72 2.06 -15.22
CA THR A 81 4.62 2.23 -16.36
C THR A 81 5.38 3.54 -16.14
N ILE A 82 6.70 3.49 -16.34
CA ILE A 82 7.54 4.68 -16.20
C ILE A 82 7.36 5.56 -17.44
N LEU A 83 6.89 6.80 -17.25
CA LEU A 83 6.70 7.78 -18.33
C LEU A 83 7.90 8.71 -18.47
N ASP A 84 8.60 8.99 -17.39
CA ASP A 84 9.76 9.86 -17.37
C ASP A 84 10.82 9.23 -16.47
N THR A 85 12.00 8.95 -17.04
CA THR A 85 13.11 8.32 -16.33
C THR A 85 14.00 9.30 -15.57
N SER A 86 13.75 10.61 -15.71
CA SER A 86 14.49 11.61 -14.95
C SER A 86 14.32 11.37 -13.45
N PRO A 87 15.41 11.23 -12.69
CA PRO A 87 15.29 10.89 -11.28
C PRO A 87 14.72 12.05 -10.46
N PHE A 88 13.86 11.70 -9.54
CA PHE A 88 13.36 12.58 -8.50
C PHE A 88 13.85 12.04 -7.16
N ILE A 89 14.56 12.84 -6.40
CA ILE A 89 15.15 12.44 -5.11
C ILE A 89 14.31 13.03 -3.99
N TYR A 90 13.87 12.19 -3.05
CA TYR A 90 13.11 12.63 -1.89
C TYR A 90 13.34 11.69 -0.70
N GLU A 91 12.94 12.16 0.48
CA GLU A 91 13.06 11.40 1.72
C GLU A 91 11.77 10.63 2.00
N GLU A 92 11.89 9.33 2.22
CA GLU A 92 10.76 8.46 2.56
C GLU A 92 10.92 7.84 3.94
N GLY A 93 9.80 7.80 4.70
CA GLY A 93 9.69 7.01 5.91
C GLY A 93 9.11 5.63 5.59
N CYS A 94 9.47 4.62 6.36
CA CYS A 94 8.97 3.26 6.20
C CYS A 94 8.36 2.74 7.50
N LEU A 95 7.10 2.27 7.47
CA LEU A 95 6.42 1.72 8.66
C LEU A 95 7.03 0.41 9.15
N SER A 96 7.64 -0.37 8.25
CA SER A 96 8.32 -1.63 8.60
C SER A 96 9.71 -1.42 9.22
N ILE A 97 10.24 -0.20 9.16
CA ILE A 97 11.52 0.19 9.79
C ILE A 97 11.25 1.47 10.60
N PRO A 98 10.71 1.35 11.81
CA PRO A 98 10.34 2.52 12.61
C PRO A 98 11.53 3.46 12.87
N GLY A 99 11.28 4.76 12.69
CA GLY A 99 12.30 5.79 12.90
C GLY A 99 13.33 5.92 11.79
N PHE A 100 13.20 5.16 10.70
CA PHE A 100 14.11 5.20 9.58
C PHE A 100 13.55 6.05 8.44
N ASN A 101 14.37 6.99 7.93
CA ASN A 101 14.07 7.77 6.74
C ASN A 101 15.26 7.67 5.79
N GLU A 102 14.98 7.52 4.50
CA GLU A 102 15.98 7.32 3.48
C GLU A 102 15.73 8.24 2.28
N GLU A 103 16.80 8.80 1.72
CA GLU A 103 16.73 9.48 0.43
C GLU A 103 16.67 8.44 -0.68
N ILE A 104 15.62 8.50 -1.50
CA ILE A 104 15.38 7.55 -2.56
C ILE A 104 15.25 8.26 -3.90
N SER A 105 15.96 7.73 -4.92
CA SER A 105 15.80 8.19 -6.30
C SER A 105 14.74 7.35 -6.99
N ARG A 106 13.71 8.00 -7.52
CA ARG A 106 12.63 7.35 -8.25
C ARG A 106 12.31 8.07 -9.54
N PRO A 107 11.65 7.39 -10.51
CA PRO A 107 11.16 8.06 -11.72
C PRO A 107 10.24 9.23 -11.37
N SER A 108 10.36 10.33 -12.09
CA SER A 108 9.58 11.55 -11.82
C SER A 108 8.12 11.43 -12.26
N LYS A 109 7.83 10.56 -13.24
CA LYS A 109 6.47 10.33 -13.75
C LYS A 109 6.22 8.86 -14.01
N ILE A 110 5.06 8.38 -13.58
CA ILE A 110 4.58 7.04 -13.87
C ILE A 110 3.12 7.10 -14.32
N LEU A 111 2.71 6.10 -15.09
CA LEU A 111 1.30 5.82 -15.35
C LEU A 111 0.88 4.69 -14.42
N LEU A 112 -0.04 4.95 -13.52
CA LEU A 112 -0.57 3.97 -12.60
C LEU A 112 -1.89 3.43 -13.11
N LYS A 113 -2.01 2.11 -13.18
CA LYS A 113 -3.25 1.40 -13.51
C LYS A 113 -3.63 0.54 -12.31
N TRP A 114 -4.90 0.59 -11.92
CA TRP A 114 -5.38 -0.21 -10.80
C TRP A 114 -6.85 -0.54 -10.96
N GLN A 115 -7.35 -1.41 -10.09
CA GLN A 115 -8.77 -1.71 -9.97
C GLN A 115 -9.29 -1.16 -8.64
N ASP A 116 -10.55 -0.74 -8.62
CA ASP A 116 -11.21 -0.38 -7.38
C ASP A 116 -11.77 -1.64 -6.68
N LEU A 117 -12.46 -1.46 -5.55
CA LEU A 117 -13.00 -2.57 -4.76
C LEU A 117 -14.15 -3.31 -5.48
N GLN A 118 -14.69 -2.75 -6.53
CA GLN A 118 -15.71 -3.36 -7.38
C GLN A 118 -15.13 -4.04 -8.63
N GLY A 119 -13.81 -3.97 -8.79
CA GLY A 119 -13.12 -4.54 -9.93
C GLY A 119 -13.03 -3.66 -11.17
N ASN A 120 -13.49 -2.42 -11.09
CA ASN A 120 -13.41 -1.48 -12.22
C ASN A 120 -12.00 -0.96 -12.41
N PHE A 121 -11.57 -0.82 -13.67
CA PHE A 121 -10.23 -0.35 -14.02
C PHE A 121 -10.15 1.18 -14.02
N HIS A 122 -9.01 1.68 -13.54
CA HIS A 122 -8.67 3.10 -13.49
C HIS A 122 -7.24 3.33 -13.98
N GLU A 123 -6.97 4.57 -14.36
CA GLU A 123 -5.65 5.05 -14.74
C GLU A 123 -5.28 6.32 -14.01
#